data_b1a6946eb6ae8653094dcfbd7aa07e00
#
_entry.id   b1a6946eb6ae8653094dcfbd7aa07e00
#
_cell.length_a   1.000
_cell.length_b   1.000
_cell.length_c   1.000
_cell.angle_alpha   90.00
_cell.angle_beta   90.00
_cell.angle_gamma   90.00
#
_symmetry.space_group_name_H-M   'P 1'
#
loop_
_entity.id
_entity.type
_entity.pdbx_description
1 polymer ?
#
loop_
_entity_poly.entity_id
_entity_poly.type
_entity_poly.pdbx_seq_one_letter_code
_entity_poly.pdbx_strand_id
1 'polypeptide(L)'
;MEFLSLEASDYESALRQARSEYGNAVRIHTRKDFTKASMLSKQKRCKITFYLVESKPPVSVVEEDPGRIEDFDADAYMQELLVSNDVPSSLHAEVKQLLVAGKGEHSRAEIEIVLLQYLFDGVQFEDEISSRYAVFVGAAGVGKTTILIKTALYLRSQKAKKVALLSLDTNRVGSLGHIRQLSREFALPLFEASHEKGLSELLPSLESFDHVLVDTCSFSAKDEEMKPVQDAMLALLGEQECSTYLVLSATFKESDLAAQLQIFSPMRIQAGICTKLDETQGIGTLLGFTRKSNLPLLFLSDGQSIPDDLHIASASHLMKCLQGFSLDVTQFFPSA
;
A
#
# COMPACT_ATOMS: atom_id res chain seq x y z
N MET A 1 -17.79 -11.04 -21.60
CA MET A 1 -16.39 -11.30 -21.23
C MET A 1 -16.10 -12.75 -21.58
N GLU A 2 -15.19 -12.99 -22.47
CA GLU A 2 -14.82 -14.35 -22.88
C GLU A 2 -13.60 -14.78 -22.06
N PHE A 3 -13.68 -15.95 -21.42
CA PHE A 3 -12.60 -16.50 -20.64
C PHE A 3 -11.80 -17.50 -21.47
N LEU A 4 -10.50 -17.27 -21.55
CA LEU A 4 -9.54 -18.16 -22.19
C LEU A 4 -8.82 -19.00 -21.14
N SER A 5 -8.30 -20.16 -21.50
CA SER A 5 -7.52 -20.97 -20.57
C SER A 5 -6.28 -21.56 -21.25
N LEU A 6 -5.18 -21.64 -20.49
CA LEU A 6 -3.90 -22.16 -20.94
C LEU A 6 -3.28 -23.06 -19.88
N GLU A 7 -2.64 -24.16 -20.33
CA GLU A 7 -1.97 -25.12 -19.46
C GLU A 7 -0.47 -25.17 -19.79
N ALA A 8 0.38 -25.07 -18.76
CA ALA A 8 1.82 -25.21 -18.89
C ALA A 8 2.43 -26.07 -17.74
N SER A 9 3.76 -26.21 -17.72
CA SER A 9 4.48 -26.94 -16.68
C SER A 9 4.32 -26.32 -15.30
N ASP A 10 4.24 -25.00 -15.24
CA ASP A 10 4.16 -24.17 -14.05
C ASP A 10 3.44 -22.86 -14.37
N TYR A 11 3.18 -22.08 -13.32
CA TYR A 11 2.47 -20.81 -13.46
C TYR A 11 3.21 -19.76 -14.31
N GLU A 12 4.53 -19.64 -14.12
CA GLU A 12 5.31 -18.64 -14.87
C GLU A 12 5.36 -18.95 -16.35
N SER A 13 5.49 -20.23 -16.70
CA SER A 13 5.46 -20.69 -18.09
C SER A 13 4.09 -20.45 -18.72
N ALA A 14 2.99 -20.69 -17.99
CA ALA A 14 1.64 -20.42 -18.45
C ALA A 14 1.40 -18.93 -18.67
N LEU A 15 1.84 -18.09 -17.74
CA LEU A 15 1.71 -16.63 -17.82
C LEU A 15 2.54 -16.04 -18.96
N ARG A 16 3.78 -16.53 -19.14
CA ARG A 16 4.67 -16.09 -20.22
C ARG A 16 4.07 -16.45 -21.59
N GLN A 17 3.52 -17.65 -21.72
CA GLN A 17 2.88 -18.09 -22.95
C GLN A 17 1.62 -17.26 -23.25
N ALA A 18 0.76 -17.01 -22.24
CA ALA A 18 -0.41 -16.18 -22.41
C ALA A 18 -0.04 -14.74 -22.83
N ARG A 19 0.99 -14.16 -22.21
CA ARG A 19 1.48 -12.81 -22.58
C ARG A 19 2.15 -12.77 -23.96
N SER A 20 2.82 -13.83 -24.36
CA SER A 20 3.43 -13.93 -25.68
C SER A 20 2.37 -13.97 -26.81
N GLU A 21 1.21 -14.60 -26.52
CA GLU A 21 0.15 -14.78 -27.50
C GLU A 21 -0.87 -13.63 -27.52
N TYR A 22 -1.16 -13.04 -26.34
CA TYR A 22 -2.21 -12.02 -26.16
C TYR A 22 -1.70 -10.68 -25.61
N GLY A 23 -0.39 -10.53 -25.48
CA GLY A 23 0.23 -9.29 -25.01
C GLY A 23 -0.08 -8.96 -23.55
N ASN A 24 0.05 -7.69 -23.19
CA ASN A 24 -0.21 -7.17 -21.84
C ASN A 24 -1.69 -7.05 -21.47
N ALA A 25 -2.60 -7.36 -22.41
CA ALA A 25 -4.05 -7.36 -22.18
C ALA A 25 -4.56 -8.52 -21.31
N VAL A 26 -3.69 -9.50 -21.03
CA VAL A 26 -4.02 -10.69 -20.22
C VAL A 26 -4.24 -10.31 -18.75
N ARG A 27 -5.41 -10.68 -18.21
CA ARG A 27 -5.74 -10.59 -16.78
C ARG A 27 -6.13 -11.97 -16.27
N ILE A 28 -5.38 -12.45 -15.29
CA ILE A 28 -5.61 -13.78 -14.70
C ILE A 28 -6.86 -13.73 -13.83
N HIS A 29 -7.78 -14.66 -14.08
CA HIS A 29 -8.99 -14.84 -13.28
C HIS A 29 -8.83 -15.96 -12.25
N THR A 30 -8.32 -17.14 -12.68
CA THR A 30 -8.08 -18.26 -11.77
C THR A 30 -6.79 -19.00 -12.11
N ARG A 31 -6.16 -19.58 -11.09
CA ARG A 31 -5.02 -20.49 -11.19
C ARG A 31 -5.40 -21.82 -10.58
N LYS A 32 -5.05 -22.94 -11.25
CA LYS A 32 -5.24 -24.29 -10.73
C LYS A 32 -4.00 -25.14 -11.02
N ASP A 33 -3.28 -25.48 -9.94
CA ASP A 33 -2.17 -26.41 -10.02
C ASP A 33 -2.68 -27.84 -9.85
N PHE A 34 -2.24 -28.77 -10.71
CA PHE A 34 -2.66 -30.17 -10.68
C PHE A 34 -1.53 -31.08 -11.15
N THR A 35 -1.65 -32.36 -10.80
CA THR A 35 -0.69 -33.38 -11.24
C THR A 35 -1.34 -34.27 -12.28
N LYS A 36 -0.79 -34.30 -13.49
CA LYS A 36 -1.23 -35.20 -14.56
C LYS A 36 -0.44 -36.49 -14.45
N ALA A 37 -1.13 -37.58 -14.13
CA ALA A 37 -0.54 -38.90 -14.09
C ALA A 37 -0.51 -39.51 -15.50
N SER A 38 0.66 -39.91 -15.97
CA SER A 38 0.85 -40.75 -17.16
C SER A 38 1.40 -42.10 -16.70
N MET A 39 1.26 -43.16 -17.53
CA MET A 39 1.66 -44.50 -17.18
C MET A 39 3.13 -44.65 -16.74
N LEU A 40 3.98 -43.65 -16.99
CA LEU A 40 5.43 -43.67 -16.71
C LEU A 40 5.94 -42.49 -15.87
N SER A 41 5.12 -41.45 -15.58
CA SER A 41 5.56 -40.31 -14.76
C SER A 41 4.40 -39.46 -14.23
N LYS A 42 4.62 -38.83 -13.05
CA LYS A 42 3.74 -37.77 -12.50
C LYS A 42 4.37 -36.42 -12.85
N GLN A 43 3.69 -35.63 -13.67
CA GLN A 43 4.13 -34.27 -14.01
C GLN A 43 3.20 -33.25 -13.36
N LYS A 44 3.79 -32.26 -12.66
CA LYS A 44 3.06 -31.08 -12.18
C LYS A 44 2.69 -30.21 -13.38
N ARG A 45 1.49 -29.70 -13.40
CA ARG A 45 0.96 -28.78 -14.42
C ARG A 45 0.18 -27.67 -13.75
N CYS A 46 0.19 -26.50 -14.38
CA CYS A 46 -0.62 -25.36 -13.98
C CYS A 46 -1.56 -24.97 -15.12
N LYS A 47 -2.83 -24.77 -14.80
CA LYS A 47 -3.84 -24.21 -15.70
C LYS A 47 -4.21 -22.83 -15.20
N ILE A 48 -4.07 -21.81 -16.04
CA ILE A 48 -4.59 -20.47 -15.81
C ILE A 48 -5.84 -20.24 -16.63
N THR A 49 -6.82 -19.55 -16.06
CA THR A 49 -7.96 -19.00 -16.78
C THR A 49 -7.82 -17.48 -16.73
N PHE A 50 -7.92 -16.83 -17.87
CA PHE A 50 -7.72 -15.40 -18.00
C PHE A 50 -8.73 -14.79 -18.96
N TYR A 51 -8.89 -13.49 -18.92
CA TYR A 51 -9.67 -12.71 -19.87
C TYR A 51 -8.81 -11.58 -20.44
N LEU A 52 -9.19 -11.14 -21.62
CA LEU A 52 -8.54 -10.01 -22.26
C LEU A 52 -9.31 -8.74 -21.90
N VAL A 53 -8.59 -7.78 -21.33
CA VAL A 53 -9.10 -6.41 -21.21
C VAL A 53 -8.84 -5.79 -22.58
N GLU A 54 -9.88 -5.24 -23.21
CA GLU A 54 -9.68 -4.40 -24.38
C GLU A 54 -8.73 -3.27 -23.96
N SER A 55 -7.46 -3.45 -24.23
CA SER A 55 -6.54 -2.32 -24.29
C SER A 55 -7.12 -1.41 -25.35
N LYS A 56 -7.34 -0.14 -25.06
CA LYS A 56 -7.36 0.87 -26.12
C LYS A 56 -6.29 0.44 -27.11
N PRO A 57 -6.60 0.37 -28.42
CA PRO A 57 -5.63 -0.10 -29.38
C PRO A 57 -4.31 0.61 -29.09
N PRO A 58 -3.17 -0.10 -29.16
CA PRO A 58 -1.89 0.60 -29.09
C PRO A 58 -2.03 1.72 -30.11
N VAL A 59 -1.80 2.93 -29.67
CA VAL A 59 -1.67 4.06 -30.59
C VAL A 59 -0.75 3.50 -31.66
N SER A 60 -1.31 3.22 -32.84
CA SER A 60 -0.54 2.76 -33.98
C SER A 60 0.68 3.67 -34.00
N VAL A 61 1.86 3.06 -33.99
CA VAL A 61 3.06 3.78 -34.37
C VAL A 61 2.74 4.29 -35.77
N VAL A 62 2.19 5.48 -35.81
CA VAL A 62 2.07 6.23 -37.04
C VAL A 62 3.52 6.42 -37.42
N GLU A 63 3.95 5.80 -38.53
CA GLU A 63 5.19 6.18 -39.18
C GLU A 63 5.16 7.71 -39.26
N GLU A 64 6.00 8.38 -38.50
CA GLU A 64 6.08 9.82 -38.44
C GLU A 64 6.35 10.29 -39.88
N ASP A 65 5.34 10.87 -40.50
CA ASP A 65 5.51 11.67 -41.70
C ASP A 65 6.48 12.79 -41.32
N PRO A 66 7.70 12.87 -41.91
CA PRO A 66 8.72 13.81 -41.47
C PRO A 66 8.37 15.28 -41.74
N GLY A 67 7.10 15.59 -42.00
CA GLY A 67 6.61 16.94 -42.37
C GLY A 67 5.61 17.56 -41.38
N ARG A 68 5.17 16.87 -40.31
CA ARG A 68 4.26 17.44 -39.30
C ARG A 68 4.94 17.45 -37.94
N ILE A 69 5.59 18.56 -37.63
CA ILE A 69 5.89 18.91 -36.23
C ILE A 69 4.52 19.13 -35.57
N GLU A 70 3.97 18.11 -34.91
CA GLU A 70 2.90 18.35 -33.97
C GLU A 70 3.51 19.23 -32.87
N ASP A 71 3.02 20.47 -32.75
CA ASP A 71 3.42 21.37 -31.68
C ASP A 71 3.13 20.62 -30.33
N PHE A 72 4.20 20.13 -29.68
CA PHE A 72 4.08 19.48 -28.39
C PHE A 72 3.60 20.51 -27.37
N ASP A 73 2.36 20.35 -26.92
CA ASP A 73 1.78 21.20 -25.87
C ASP A 73 2.25 20.70 -24.50
N ALA A 74 3.31 21.30 -23.99
CA ALA A 74 3.92 21.01 -22.69
C ALA A 74 2.94 21.21 -21.53
N ASP A 75 2.09 22.26 -21.62
CA ASP A 75 1.07 22.55 -20.60
C ASP A 75 -0.03 21.50 -20.56
N ALA A 76 -0.51 21.06 -21.72
CA ALA A 76 -1.52 20.00 -21.82
C ALA A 76 -0.98 18.67 -21.31
N TYR A 77 0.25 18.30 -21.68
CA TYR A 77 0.90 17.08 -21.22
C TYR A 77 1.12 17.06 -19.71
N MET A 78 1.63 18.14 -19.15
CA MET A 78 1.77 18.26 -17.70
C MET A 78 0.41 18.14 -16.98
N GLN A 79 -0.61 18.81 -17.52
CA GLN A 79 -1.95 18.75 -16.93
C GLN A 79 -2.52 17.31 -16.96
N GLU A 80 -2.27 16.57 -18.03
CA GLU A 80 -2.64 15.16 -18.16
C GLU A 80 -1.95 14.32 -17.07
N LEU A 81 -0.65 14.49 -16.86
CA LEU A 81 0.09 13.77 -15.80
C LEU A 81 -0.42 14.11 -14.39
N LEU A 82 -0.69 15.39 -14.12
CA LEU A 82 -1.22 15.82 -12.81
C LEU A 82 -2.58 15.20 -12.53
N VAL A 83 -3.48 15.18 -13.51
CA VAL A 83 -4.84 14.65 -13.37
C VAL A 83 -4.84 13.13 -13.29
N SER A 84 -4.08 12.44 -14.15
CA SER A 84 -4.04 10.97 -14.17
C SER A 84 -3.43 10.38 -12.90
N ASN A 85 -2.64 11.17 -12.16
CA ASN A 85 -2.03 10.76 -10.91
C ASN A 85 -2.75 11.32 -9.66
N ASP A 86 -3.94 11.88 -9.79
CA ASP A 86 -4.72 12.46 -8.68
C ASP A 86 -3.94 13.50 -7.86
N VAL A 87 -3.10 14.30 -8.52
CA VAL A 87 -2.39 15.39 -7.85
C VAL A 87 -3.41 16.48 -7.48
N PRO A 88 -3.49 16.92 -6.21
CA PRO A 88 -4.41 17.95 -5.78
C PRO A 88 -4.28 19.23 -6.60
N SER A 89 -5.38 19.80 -7.05
CA SER A 89 -5.39 21.02 -7.87
C SER A 89 -4.72 22.22 -7.18
N SER A 90 -4.69 22.23 -5.85
CA SER A 90 -3.95 23.22 -5.05
C SER A 90 -2.45 23.22 -5.32
N LEU A 91 -1.89 22.09 -5.81
CA LEU A 91 -0.45 21.93 -6.11
C LEU A 91 -0.12 22.22 -7.58
N HIS A 92 -1.12 22.24 -8.48
CA HIS A 92 -0.89 22.42 -9.91
C HIS A 92 -0.17 23.74 -10.25
N ALA A 93 -0.51 24.83 -9.52
CA ALA A 93 0.13 26.12 -9.73
C ALA A 93 1.62 26.11 -9.34
N GLU A 94 1.99 25.40 -8.27
CA GLU A 94 3.37 25.28 -7.82
C GLU A 94 4.22 24.50 -8.86
N VAL A 95 3.69 23.38 -9.39
CA VAL A 95 4.36 22.61 -10.44
C VAL A 95 4.57 23.43 -11.71
N LYS A 96 3.54 24.19 -12.11
CA LYS A 96 3.64 25.11 -13.27
C LYS A 96 4.75 26.15 -13.10
N GLN A 97 4.86 26.74 -11.91
CA GLN A 97 5.91 27.73 -11.64
C GLN A 97 7.32 27.12 -11.76
N LEU A 98 7.51 25.88 -11.34
CA LEU A 98 8.81 25.23 -11.47
C LEU A 98 9.23 25.04 -12.93
N LEU A 99 8.29 24.73 -13.82
CA LEU A 99 8.54 24.65 -15.26
C LEU A 99 8.83 26.03 -15.89
N VAL A 100 8.06 27.05 -15.54
CA VAL A 100 8.27 28.41 -16.07
C VAL A 100 9.62 28.99 -15.64
N ALA A 101 10.16 28.59 -14.49
CA ALA A 101 11.48 29.02 -14.04
C ALA A 101 12.62 28.46 -14.91
N GLY A 102 12.41 27.33 -15.61
CA GLY A 102 13.28 26.81 -16.65
C GLY A 102 13.06 27.55 -17.96
N LYS A 103 14.06 28.30 -18.44
CA LYS A 103 13.95 29.08 -19.70
C LYS A 103 13.98 28.14 -20.92
N GLY A 104 12.86 27.98 -21.64
CA GLY A 104 12.83 27.30 -22.94
C GLY A 104 11.56 26.46 -23.17
N GLU A 105 11.48 25.84 -24.37
CA GLU A 105 10.49 24.79 -24.65
C GLU A 105 10.87 23.54 -23.87
N HIS A 106 9.92 23.02 -23.09
CA HIS A 106 10.15 21.84 -22.26
C HIS A 106 9.84 20.57 -23.02
N SER A 107 10.80 19.65 -23.03
CA SER A 107 10.58 18.30 -23.53
C SER A 107 9.71 17.46 -22.54
N ARG A 108 9.09 16.39 -23.03
CA ARG A 108 8.35 15.44 -22.17
C ARG A 108 9.19 14.97 -20.99
N ALA A 109 10.44 14.59 -21.23
CA ALA A 109 11.35 14.11 -20.21
C ALA A 109 11.61 15.15 -19.11
N GLU A 110 11.79 16.42 -19.47
CA GLU A 110 11.98 17.50 -18.47
C GLU A 110 10.74 17.70 -17.61
N ILE A 111 9.53 17.68 -18.19
CA ILE A 111 8.27 17.78 -17.46
C ILE A 111 8.14 16.62 -16.48
N GLU A 112 8.40 15.38 -16.93
CA GLU A 112 8.34 14.18 -16.08
C GLU A 112 9.34 14.25 -14.93
N ILE A 113 10.59 14.67 -15.20
CA ILE A 113 11.62 14.82 -14.16
C ILE A 113 11.20 15.87 -13.11
N VAL A 114 10.75 17.05 -13.56
CA VAL A 114 10.31 18.12 -12.65
C VAL A 114 9.14 17.65 -11.80
N LEU A 115 8.17 16.96 -12.40
CA LEU A 115 7.01 16.44 -11.67
C LEU A 115 7.41 15.36 -10.67
N LEU A 116 8.27 14.42 -11.05
CA LEU A 116 8.78 13.38 -10.13
C LEU A 116 9.55 14.01 -8.97
N GLN A 117 10.47 14.94 -9.25
CA GLN A 117 11.20 15.65 -8.20
C GLN A 117 10.23 16.36 -7.26
N TYR A 118 9.23 17.05 -7.79
CA TYR A 118 8.23 17.74 -6.98
C TYR A 118 7.39 16.80 -6.11
N LEU A 119 6.92 15.68 -6.66
CA LEU A 119 6.07 14.74 -5.95
C LEU A 119 6.81 14.02 -4.81
N PHE A 120 8.10 13.71 -5.01
CA PHE A 120 8.89 12.97 -4.04
C PHE A 120 9.73 13.86 -3.12
N ASP A 121 9.78 15.17 -3.38
CA ASP A 121 10.50 16.12 -2.52
C ASP A 121 9.90 16.11 -1.10
N GLY A 122 10.75 15.79 -0.10
CA GLY A 122 10.36 15.73 1.29
C GLY A 122 9.55 14.48 1.70
N VAL A 123 9.29 13.51 0.80
CA VAL A 123 8.72 12.22 1.17
C VAL A 123 9.76 11.42 1.95
N GLN A 124 9.42 11.01 3.16
CA GLN A 124 10.30 10.27 4.06
C GLN A 124 9.84 8.83 4.21
N PHE A 125 10.78 7.93 4.51
CA PHE A 125 10.53 6.51 4.70
C PHE A 125 11.14 6.03 6.01
N GLU A 126 10.46 5.08 6.64
CA GLU A 126 10.97 4.30 7.76
C GLU A 126 11.26 2.88 7.30
N ASP A 127 12.29 2.25 7.85
CA ASP A 127 12.76 0.94 7.39
C ASP A 127 12.21 -0.21 8.23
N GLU A 128 11.88 0.04 9.52
CA GLU A 128 11.49 -1.03 10.43
C GLU A 128 10.64 -0.55 11.61
N ILE A 129 9.99 -1.51 12.28
CA ILE A 129 9.37 -1.32 13.59
C ILE A 129 10.45 -1.52 14.64
N SER A 130 10.84 -0.45 15.33
CA SER A 130 11.90 -0.47 16.34
C SER A 130 11.39 -0.78 17.75
N SER A 131 10.12 -0.44 18.04
CA SER A 131 9.52 -0.61 19.37
C SER A 131 8.96 -2.01 19.60
N ARG A 132 8.91 -2.43 20.87
CA ARG A 132 8.26 -3.68 21.25
C ARG A 132 6.77 -3.65 20.98
N TYR A 133 6.08 -2.57 21.39
CA TYR A 133 4.65 -2.40 21.16
C TYR A 133 4.43 -1.49 19.96
N ALA A 134 3.85 -2.03 18.90
CA ALA A 134 3.49 -1.29 17.70
C ALA A 134 1.98 -1.15 17.61
N VAL A 135 1.48 0.06 17.85
CA VAL A 135 0.04 0.37 17.88
C VAL A 135 -0.43 0.84 16.51
N PHE A 136 -1.43 0.17 15.97
CA PHE A 136 -2.03 0.49 14.68
C PHE A 136 -3.32 1.26 14.90
N VAL A 137 -3.34 2.52 14.46
CA VAL A 137 -4.50 3.42 14.55
C VAL A 137 -4.98 3.84 13.17
N GLY A 138 -6.21 4.31 13.05
CA GLY A 138 -6.78 4.78 11.77
C GLY A 138 -8.29 4.61 11.70
N ALA A 139 -8.91 5.14 10.65
CA ALA A 139 -10.34 5.12 10.43
C ALA A 139 -10.93 3.70 10.29
N ALA A 140 -12.24 3.59 10.36
CA ALA A 140 -12.94 2.36 10.02
C ALA A 140 -12.74 2.00 8.54
N GLY A 141 -12.51 0.72 8.25
CA GLY A 141 -12.40 0.22 6.88
C GLY A 141 -11.07 0.50 6.16
N VAL A 142 -10.08 1.13 6.81
CA VAL A 142 -8.75 1.36 6.20
C VAL A 142 -7.89 0.10 6.13
N GLY A 143 -8.31 -1.03 6.69
CA GLY A 143 -7.57 -2.28 6.64
C GLY A 143 -6.60 -2.51 7.82
N LYS A 144 -6.81 -1.87 8.99
CA LYS A 144 -5.93 -2.02 10.18
C LYS A 144 -5.63 -3.47 10.53
N THR A 145 -6.65 -4.27 10.74
CA THR A 145 -6.48 -5.67 11.12
C THR A 145 -5.74 -6.49 10.06
N THR A 146 -6.05 -6.26 8.79
CA THR A 146 -5.38 -6.95 7.68
C THR A 146 -3.90 -6.58 7.59
N ILE A 147 -3.58 -5.29 7.65
CA ILE A 147 -2.18 -4.83 7.59
C ILE A 147 -1.39 -5.26 8.82
N LEU A 148 -2.01 -5.31 9.99
CA LEU A 148 -1.42 -5.81 11.22
C LEU A 148 -1.02 -7.29 11.08
N ILE A 149 -1.88 -8.14 10.51
CA ILE A 149 -1.58 -9.54 10.22
C ILE A 149 -0.42 -9.67 9.20
N LYS A 150 -0.47 -8.90 8.10
CA LYS A 150 0.62 -8.88 7.11
C LYS A 150 1.95 -8.50 7.75
N THR A 151 1.95 -7.47 8.59
CA THR A 151 3.13 -7.01 9.33
C THR A 151 3.65 -8.08 10.29
N ALA A 152 2.76 -8.78 11.01
CA ALA A 152 3.16 -9.86 11.91
C ALA A 152 3.86 -11.00 11.15
N LEU A 153 3.31 -11.37 9.99
CA LEU A 153 3.89 -12.39 9.13
C LEU A 153 5.23 -11.97 8.53
N TYR A 154 5.34 -10.71 8.11
CA TYR A 154 6.60 -10.13 7.63
C TYR A 154 7.68 -10.19 8.72
N LEU A 155 7.39 -9.70 9.93
CA LEU A 155 8.35 -9.72 11.04
C LEU A 155 8.77 -11.16 11.40
N ARG A 156 7.83 -12.10 11.41
CA ARG A 156 8.10 -13.51 11.70
C ARG A 156 8.95 -14.18 10.61
N SER A 157 8.62 -13.97 9.33
CA SER A 157 9.26 -14.69 8.22
C SER A 157 10.55 -14.01 7.74
N GLN A 158 10.59 -12.70 7.62
CA GLN A 158 11.71 -11.96 7.05
C GLN A 158 12.70 -11.47 8.10
N LYS A 159 12.23 -11.23 9.33
CA LYS A 159 13.07 -10.72 10.42
C LYS A 159 13.29 -11.75 11.54
N ALA A 160 12.73 -12.97 11.41
CA ALA A 160 12.81 -14.07 12.39
C ALA A 160 12.43 -13.65 13.83
N LYS A 161 11.47 -12.71 13.97
CA LYS A 161 11.00 -12.18 15.25
C LYS A 161 9.87 -13.02 15.84
N LYS A 162 9.83 -13.10 17.18
CA LYS A 162 8.67 -13.62 17.91
C LYS A 162 7.63 -12.53 18.02
N VAL A 163 6.47 -12.73 17.38
CA VAL A 163 5.42 -11.73 17.28
C VAL A 163 4.15 -12.22 17.92
N ALA A 164 3.50 -11.36 18.71
CA ALA A 164 2.15 -11.55 19.22
C ALA A 164 1.22 -10.44 18.71
N LEU A 165 -0.06 -10.73 18.68
CA LEU A 165 -1.15 -9.79 18.44
C LEU A 165 -1.81 -9.45 19.76
N LEU A 166 -2.15 -8.18 19.97
CA LEU A 166 -2.94 -7.71 21.09
C LEU A 166 -4.12 -6.92 20.53
N SER A 167 -5.34 -7.40 20.79
CA SER A 167 -6.55 -6.67 20.41
C SER A 167 -7.09 -5.87 21.59
N LEU A 168 -7.27 -4.57 21.37
CA LEU A 168 -7.98 -3.65 22.26
C LEU A 168 -9.42 -3.38 21.79
N ASP A 169 -9.82 -3.89 20.61
CA ASP A 169 -11.16 -3.72 20.02
C ASP A 169 -12.10 -4.87 20.42
N THR A 170 -12.38 -4.98 21.72
CA THR A 170 -13.21 -6.08 22.26
C THR A 170 -14.70 -5.76 22.32
N ASN A 171 -15.08 -4.50 22.12
CA ASN A 171 -16.46 -4.05 22.33
C ASN A 171 -17.30 -3.98 21.06
N ARG A 172 -16.71 -4.07 19.86
CA ARG A 172 -17.45 -4.09 18.59
C ARG A 172 -17.84 -5.49 18.19
N VAL A 173 -19.15 -5.70 18.00
CA VAL A 173 -19.70 -6.95 17.45
C VAL A 173 -19.10 -7.18 16.05
N GLY A 174 -18.34 -8.26 15.90
CA GLY A 174 -17.74 -8.67 14.61
C GLY A 174 -16.25 -8.36 14.43
N SER A 175 -15.67 -7.33 15.08
CA SER A 175 -14.24 -7.00 14.93
C SER A 175 -13.34 -8.14 15.46
N LEU A 176 -13.62 -8.65 16.65
CA LEU A 176 -12.90 -9.79 17.21
C LEU A 176 -13.01 -11.07 16.37
N GLY A 177 -14.13 -11.27 15.66
CA GLY A 177 -14.32 -12.45 14.81
C GLY A 177 -13.25 -12.53 13.71
N HIS A 178 -12.98 -11.41 13.07
CA HIS A 178 -12.03 -11.34 11.95
C HIS A 178 -10.59 -11.55 12.40
N ILE A 179 -10.13 -10.84 13.43
CA ILE A 179 -8.76 -11.01 13.94
C ILE A 179 -8.53 -12.42 14.51
N ARG A 180 -9.52 -13.00 15.21
CA ARG A 180 -9.47 -14.38 15.70
C ARG A 180 -9.36 -15.40 14.57
N GLN A 181 -10.10 -15.21 13.50
CA GLN A 181 -10.03 -16.07 12.32
C GLN A 181 -8.62 -16.03 11.72
N LEU A 182 -8.11 -14.83 11.39
CA LEU A 182 -6.79 -14.66 10.80
C LEU A 182 -5.66 -15.13 11.73
N SER A 183 -5.76 -14.86 13.03
CA SER A 183 -4.79 -15.33 14.03
C SER A 183 -4.67 -16.85 14.02
N ARG A 184 -5.80 -17.58 13.95
CA ARG A 184 -5.83 -19.06 13.87
C ARG A 184 -5.28 -19.57 12.55
N GLU A 185 -5.69 -18.96 11.44
CA GLU A 185 -5.29 -19.34 10.09
C GLU A 185 -3.77 -19.25 9.91
N PHE A 186 -3.17 -18.18 10.43
CA PHE A 186 -1.72 -17.95 10.32
C PHE A 186 -0.90 -18.37 11.55
N ALA A 187 -1.52 -19.04 12.52
CA ALA A 187 -0.89 -19.48 13.77
C ALA A 187 -0.10 -18.35 14.47
N LEU A 188 -0.76 -17.19 14.65
CA LEU A 188 -0.23 -16.04 15.38
C LEU A 188 -0.84 -16.01 16.80
N PRO A 189 -0.05 -15.91 17.87
CA PRO A 189 -0.57 -15.74 19.23
C PRO A 189 -1.42 -14.46 19.32
N LEU A 190 -2.65 -14.58 19.81
CA LEU A 190 -3.57 -13.46 20.00
C LEU A 190 -3.93 -13.31 21.47
N PHE A 191 -3.76 -12.12 21.99
CA PHE A 191 -4.18 -11.68 23.30
C PHE A 191 -5.30 -10.64 23.17
N GLU A 192 -6.25 -10.63 24.09
CA GLU A 192 -7.41 -9.75 24.01
C GLU A 192 -7.57 -9.03 25.35
N ALA A 193 -7.56 -7.71 25.32
CA ALA A 193 -7.76 -6.87 26.52
C ALA A 193 -9.01 -6.00 26.35
N SER A 194 -10.00 -6.21 27.21
CA SER A 194 -11.27 -5.47 27.16
C SER A 194 -11.30 -4.19 28.00
N HIS A 195 -10.35 -4.02 28.90
CA HIS A 195 -10.20 -2.85 29.77
C HIS A 195 -8.79 -2.83 30.40
N GLU A 196 -8.42 -1.70 31.02
CA GLU A 196 -7.09 -1.47 31.61
C GLU A 196 -6.61 -2.62 32.50
N LYS A 197 -7.47 -3.07 33.41
CA LYS A 197 -7.13 -4.14 34.36
C LYS A 197 -6.76 -5.43 33.61
N GLY A 198 -7.53 -5.77 32.59
CA GLY A 198 -7.24 -6.93 31.76
C GLY A 198 -5.91 -6.78 30.99
N LEU A 199 -5.58 -5.59 30.54
CA LEU A 199 -4.29 -5.32 29.87
C LEU A 199 -3.12 -5.51 30.85
N SER A 200 -3.21 -4.96 32.06
CA SER A 200 -2.15 -5.10 33.09
C SER A 200 -1.85 -6.57 33.43
N GLU A 201 -2.87 -7.43 33.44
CA GLU A 201 -2.70 -8.86 33.66
C GLU A 201 -2.01 -9.59 32.50
N LEU A 202 -2.12 -9.06 31.28
CA LEU A 202 -1.53 -9.63 30.06
C LEU A 202 -0.07 -9.23 29.85
N LEU A 203 0.35 -8.07 30.33
CA LEU A 203 1.71 -7.53 30.09
C LEU A 203 2.82 -8.54 30.40
N PRO A 204 2.82 -9.28 31.53
CA PRO A 204 3.86 -10.27 31.82
C PRO A 204 3.94 -11.40 30.78
N SER A 205 2.80 -11.80 30.20
CA SER A 205 2.75 -12.85 29.17
C SER A 205 3.29 -12.35 27.83
N LEU A 206 3.28 -11.05 27.60
CA LEU A 206 3.76 -10.42 26.37
C LEU A 206 5.28 -10.19 26.38
N GLU A 207 5.96 -10.25 27.53
CA GLU A 207 7.40 -10.02 27.65
C GLU A 207 8.26 -11.01 26.83
N SER A 208 7.75 -12.20 26.52
CA SER A 208 8.46 -13.22 25.76
C SER A 208 8.51 -12.96 24.25
N PHE A 209 7.81 -11.93 23.77
CA PHE A 209 7.76 -11.56 22.36
C PHE A 209 8.67 -10.36 22.05
N ASP A 210 9.30 -10.40 20.87
CA ASP A 210 10.13 -9.29 20.38
C ASP A 210 9.26 -8.10 19.99
N HIS A 211 8.10 -8.40 19.35
CA HIS A 211 7.10 -7.40 18.96
C HIS A 211 5.68 -7.84 19.35
N VAL A 212 4.90 -6.89 19.83
CA VAL A 212 3.46 -7.02 20.10
C VAL A 212 2.74 -6.01 19.22
N LEU A 213 2.00 -6.50 18.22
CA LEU A 213 1.24 -5.64 17.32
C LEU A 213 -0.16 -5.43 17.89
N VAL A 214 -0.51 -4.17 18.12
CA VAL A 214 -1.72 -3.77 18.83
C VAL A 214 -2.78 -3.28 17.85
N ASP A 215 -3.88 -4.04 17.75
CA ASP A 215 -5.07 -3.66 16.97
C ASP A 215 -6.00 -2.82 17.84
N THR A 216 -6.27 -1.61 17.40
CA THR A 216 -7.12 -0.65 18.11
C THR A 216 -8.51 -0.55 17.49
N CYS A 217 -9.48 -0.09 18.29
CA CYS A 217 -10.78 0.28 17.74
C CYS A 217 -10.63 1.31 16.65
N SER A 218 -11.52 1.23 15.66
CA SER A 218 -11.64 2.31 14.66
C SER A 218 -12.43 3.44 15.30
N PHE A 219 -11.83 4.64 15.34
CA PHE A 219 -12.55 5.82 15.79
C PHE A 219 -13.11 6.59 14.59
N SER A 220 -14.34 7.05 14.75
CA SER A 220 -14.83 8.23 14.06
C SER A 220 -14.78 9.42 15.03
N ALA A 221 -14.73 10.64 14.51
CA ALA A 221 -14.81 11.85 15.34
C ALA A 221 -16.10 11.92 16.22
N LYS A 222 -17.01 10.97 16.05
CA LYS A 222 -18.30 10.88 16.76
C LYS A 222 -18.31 9.85 17.91
N ASP A 223 -17.24 9.04 18.06
CA ASP A 223 -17.18 7.96 19.04
C ASP A 223 -16.56 8.47 20.36
N GLU A 224 -17.19 9.45 21.00
CA GLU A 224 -16.68 10.07 22.23
C GLU A 224 -16.61 9.12 23.44
N GLU A 225 -17.51 8.12 23.52
CA GLU A 225 -17.61 7.22 24.68
C GLU A 225 -16.44 6.23 24.80
N MET A 226 -15.89 5.78 23.68
CA MET A 226 -14.80 4.78 23.67
C MET A 226 -13.40 5.39 23.78
N LYS A 227 -13.28 6.70 23.50
CA LYS A 227 -12.00 7.40 23.52
C LYS A 227 -11.29 7.34 24.89
N PRO A 228 -11.94 7.61 26.03
CA PRO A 228 -11.29 7.55 27.34
C PRO A 228 -10.74 6.15 27.68
N VAL A 229 -11.46 5.09 27.32
CA VAL A 229 -11.02 3.71 27.57
C VAL A 229 -9.78 3.37 26.78
N GLN A 230 -9.74 3.76 25.53
CA GLN A 230 -8.56 3.53 24.70
C GLN A 230 -7.38 4.40 25.12
N ASP A 231 -7.61 5.65 25.47
CA ASP A 231 -6.55 6.56 25.95
C ASP A 231 -5.89 5.98 27.22
N ALA A 232 -6.69 5.41 28.13
CA ALA A 232 -6.19 4.75 29.31
C ALA A 232 -5.38 3.48 29.00
N MET A 233 -5.85 2.65 28.05
CA MET A 233 -5.10 1.47 27.61
C MET A 233 -3.79 1.85 26.91
N LEU A 234 -3.81 2.89 26.07
CA LEU A 234 -2.61 3.40 25.41
C LEU A 234 -1.65 4.05 26.42
N ALA A 235 -2.15 4.67 27.48
CA ALA A 235 -1.30 5.19 28.57
C ALA A 235 -0.52 4.07 29.26
N LEU A 236 -1.16 2.91 29.54
CA LEU A 236 -0.46 1.74 30.09
C LEU A 236 0.61 1.20 29.15
N LEU A 237 0.34 1.17 27.84
CA LEU A 237 1.34 0.78 26.85
C LEU A 237 2.43 1.85 26.68
N GLY A 238 2.11 3.13 26.88
CA GLY A 238 3.06 4.25 26.78
C GLY A 238 4.13 4.24 27.87
N GLU A 239 3.92 3.53 28.97
CA GLU A 239 4.96 3.25 29.98
C GLU A 239 5.99 2.21 29.49
N GLN A 240 5.66 1.51 28.39
CA GLN A 240 6.52 0.56 27.72
C GLN A 240 7.17 1.19 26.47
N GLU A 241 8.06 0.46 25.84
CA GLU A 241 8.61 0.84 24.52
C GLU A 241 7.52 0.70 23.45
N CYS A 242 6.88 1.82 23.12
CA CYS A 242 5.67 1.87 22.29
C CYS A 242 5.81 2.90 21.16
N SER A 243 5.43 2.51 19.96
CA SER A 243 5.30 3.39 18.78
C SER A 243 3.92 3.26 18.15
N THR A 244 3.39 4.37 17.64
CA THR A 244 2.09 4.41 16.99
C THR A 244 2.23 4.61 15.48
N TYR A 245 1.52 3.81 14.71
CA TYR A 245 1.51 3.82 13.25
C TYR A 245 0.10 4.15 12.75
N LEU A 246 0.01 5.17 11.88
CA LEU A 246 -1.26 5.61 11.30
C LEU A 246 -1.53 4.84 10.01
N VAL A 247 -2.57 4.03 10.00
CA VAL A 247 -3.02 3.30 8.80
C VAL A 247 -3.93 4.19 7.98
N LEU A 248 -3.51 4.49 6.77
CA LEU A 248 -4.17 5.37 5.81
C LEU A 248 -4.59 4.59 4.57
N SER A 249 -5.72 4.96 3.97
CA SER A 249 -6.11 4.44 2.66
C SER A 249 -5.63 5.34 1.54
N ALA A 250 -5.01 4.79 0.50
CA ALA A 250 -4.63 5.52 -0.71
C ALA A 250 -5.85 6.12 -1.45
N THR A 251 -7.05 5.58 -1.21
CA THR A 251 -8.30 6.06 -1.83
C THR A 251 -8.89 7.28 -1.13
N PHE A 252 -8.27 7.76 -0.04
CA PHE A 252 -8.77 8.92 0.71
C PHE A 252 -8.43 10.23 0.00
N LYS A 253 -9.34 11.21 0.14
CA LYS A 253 -9.09 12.60 -0.26
C LYS A 253 -8.08 13.25 0.69
N GLU A 254 -7.42 14.29 0.24
CA GLU A 254 -6.46 15.06 1.07
C GLU A 254 -7.08 15.53 2.39
N SER A 255 -8.34 16.00 2.36
CA SER A 255 -9.07 16.43 3.56
C SER A 255 -9.28 15.30 4.57
N ASP A 256 -9.50 14.08 4.09
CA ASP A 256 -9.76 12.93 4.95
C ASP A 256 -8.45 12.43 5.57
N LEU A 257 -7.35 12.43 4.80
CA LEU A 257 -6.01 12.13 5.30
C LEU A 257 -5.59 13.13 6.39
N ALA A 258 -5.80 14.43 6.15
CA ALA A 258 -5.50 15.48 7.11
C ALA A 258 -6.34 15.35 8.39
N ALA A 259 -7.64 15.06 8.25
CA ALA A 259 -8.53 14.83 9.39
C ALA A 259 -8.09 13.61 10.23
N GLN A 260 -7.67 12.51 9.57
CA GLN A 260 -7.15 11.34 10.28
C GLN A 260 -5.88 11.68 11.07
N LEU A 261 -4.92 12.36 10.44
CA LEU A 261 -3.70 12.76 11.13
C LEU A 261 -4.01 13.66 12.34
N GLN A 262 -4.95 14.60 12.20
CA GLN A 262 -5.36 15.48 13.29
C GLN A 262 -5.99 14.69 14.46
N ILE A 263 -6.88 13.74 14.16
CA ILE A 263 -7.54 12.89 15.18
C ILE A 263 -6.52 12.10 15.99
N PHE A 264 -5.51 11.53 15.31
CA PHE A 264 -4.54 10.64 15.95
C PHE A 264 -3.23 11.35 16.37
N SER A 265 -3.03 12.63 16.05
CA SER A 265 -1.82 13.39 16.41
C SER A 265 -1.46 13.37 17.90
N PRO A 266 -2.41 13.34 18.87
CA PRO A 266 -2.06 13.22 20.28
C PRO A 266 -1.30 11.94 20.63
N MET A 267 -1.39 10.89 19.79
CA MET A 267 -0.73 9.59 20.00
C MET A 267 0.72 9.54 19.48
N ARG A 268 1.31 10.67 19.09
CA ARG A 268 2.70 10.77 18.60
C ARG A 268 2.97 9.75 17.48
N ILE A 269 2.33 9.94 16.33
CA ILE A 269 2.48 9.06 15.17
C ILE A 269 3.94 9.05 14.72
N GLN A 270 4.54 7.88 14.66
CA GLN A 270 5.90 7.68 14.18
C GLN A 270 5.95 7.59 12.65
N ALA A 271 5.07 6.78 12.07
CA ALA A 271 5.01 6.63 10.61
C ALA A 271 3.60 6.29 10.13
N GLY A 272 3.37 6.50 8.85
CA GLY A 272 2.18 6.09 8.12
C GLY A 272 2.35 4.71 7.50
N ILE A 273 1.24 3.96 7.42
CA ILE A 273 1.14 2.72 6.67
C ILE A 273 0.04 2.92 5.64
N CYS A 274 0.38 2.83 4.36
CA CYS A 274 -0.57 3.06 3.29
C CYS A 274 -1.14 1.74 2.78
N THR A 275 -2.46 1.66 2.71
CA THR A 275 -3.21 0.49 2.22
C THR A 275 -4.02 0.84 0.99
N LYS A 276 -4.53 -0.20 0.29
CA LYS A 276 -5.44 -0.07 -0.84
C LYS A 276 -4.84 0.68 -2.04
N LEU A 277 -3.55 0.51 -2.26
CA LEU A 277 -2.90 1.05 -3.45
C LEU A 277 -3.44 0.40 -4.74
N ASP A 278 -3.98 -0.81 -4.65
CA ASP A 278 -4.65 -1.53 -5.72
C ASP A 278 -6.06 -0.99 -6.05
N GLU A 279 -6.66 -0.21 -5.14
CA GLU A 279 -8.00 0.36 -5.32
C GLU A 279 -7.97 1.79 -5.89
N THR A 280 -6.79 2.40 -6.10
CA THR A 280 -6.65 3.75 -6.67
C THR A 280 -5.88 3.74 -7.99
N GLN A 281 -6.15 4.71 -8.85
CA GLN A 281 -5.41 4.91 -10.09
C GLN A 281 -4.27 5.92 -9.96
N GLY A 282 -4.35 6.82 -8.98
CA GLY A 282 -3.36 7.86 -8.76
C GLY A 282 -2.99 7.98 -7.27
N ILE A 283 -1.74 8.31 -6.99
CA ILE A 283 -1.19 8.45 -5.63
C ILE A 283 -0.71 9.87 -5.30
N GLY A 284 -0.95 10.84 -6.20
CA GLY A 284 -0.50 12.22 -6.02
C GLY A 284 -1.10 12.88 -4.76
N THR A 285 -2.34 12.52 -4.40
CA THR A 285 -2.95 12.96 -3.14
C THR A 285 -2.19 12.44 -1.93
N LEU A 286 -1.79 11.17 -1.92
CA LEU A 286 -1.00 10.56 -0.85
C LEU A 286 0.38 11.23 -0.75
N LEU A 287 1.09 11.39 -1.88
CA LEU A 287 2.41 12.02 -1.93
C LEU A 287 2.34 13.48 -1.46
N GLY A 288 1.37 14.25 -1.94
CA GLY A 288 1.15 15.62 -1.48
C GLY A 288 0.85 15.72 0.02
N PHE A 289 0.09 14.78 0.55
CA PHE A 289 -0.21 14.71 1.98
C PHE A 289 1.04 14.36 2.82
N THR A 290 1.78 13.32 2.47
CA THR A 290 2.98 12.89 3.21
C THR A 290 4.06 13.97 3.23
N ARG A 291 4.25 14.67 2.10
CA ARG A 291 5.14 15.83 2.00
C ARG A 291 4.72 16.96 2.96
N LYS A 292 3.45 17.37 2.93
CA LYS A 292 2.94 18.48 3.77
C LYS A 292 2.97 18.15 5.26
N SER A 293 2.70 16.89 5.61
CA SER A 293 2.62 16.45 7.01
C SER A 293 3.96 16.04 7.60
N ASN A 294 5.01 15.89 6.78
CA ASN A 294 6.28 15.26 7.15
C ASN A 294 6.11 13.87 7.81
N LEU A 295 5.05 13.15 7.43
CA LEU A 295 4.76 11.82 7.94
C LEU A 295 5.56 10.79 7.14
N PRO A 296 6.58 10.12 7.70
CA PRO A 296 7.30 9.08 6.99
C PRO A 296 6.39 7.88 6.73
N LEU A 297 6.62 7.16 5.65
CA LEU A 297 5.91 5.93 5.33
C LEU A 297 6.75 4.72 5.71
N LEU A 298 6.14 3.74 6.37
CA LEU A 298 6.78 2.48 6.79
C LEU A 298 6.43 1.31 5.86
N PHE A 299 5.15 1.08 5.63
CA PHE A 299 4.67 -0.01 4.78
C PHE A 299 3.65 0.47 3.75
N LEU A 300 3.63 -0.24 2.62
CA LEU A 300 2.65 -0.12 1.55
C LEU A 300 1.94 -1.45 1.37
N SER A 301 0.62 -1.41 1.12
CA SER A 301 -0.14 -2.60 0.75
C SER A 301 -0.94 -2.33 -0.52
N ASP A 302 -0.70 -3.16 -1.53
CA ASP A 302 -1.20 -3.03 -2.89
C ASP A 302 -2.09 -4.19 -3.33
N GLY A 303 -2.71 -4.90 -2.37
CA GLY A 303 -3.65 -5.96 -2.64
C GLY A 303 -4.17 -6.66 -1.39
N GLN A 304 -4.95 -7.73 -1.62
CA GLN A 304 -5.65 -8.48 -0.56
C GLN A 304 -4.92 -9.75 -0.11
N SER A 305 -3.87 -10.17 -0.83
CA SER A 305 -3.13 -11.39 -0.48
C SER A 305 -2.33 -11.22 0.80
N ILE A 306 -2.45 -12.20 1.68
CA ILE A 306 -1.71 -12.27 2.94
C ILE A 306 -0.75 -13.47 2.83
N PRO A 307 0.57 -13.27 2.98
CA PRO A 307 1.29 -12.04 3.35
C PRO A 307 1.79 -11.19 2.16
N ASP A 308 1.60 -11.63 0.90
CA ASP A 308 2.40 -11.24 -0.26
C ASP A 308 2.30 -9.75 -0.65
N ASP A 309 1.13 -9.12 -0.44
CA ASP A 309 0.88 -7.73 -0.82
C ASP A 309 1.24 -6.77 0.33
N LEU A 310 2.42 -6.92 0.92
CA LEU A 310 3.03 -6.00 1.87
C LEU A 310 4.45 -5.70 1.46
N HIS A 311 4.76 -4.41 1.34
CA HIS A 311 6.08 -3.93 0.93
C HIS A 311 6.60 -2.89 1.92
N ILE A 312 7.91 -2.88 2.16
CA ILE A 312 8.57 -1.74 2.82
C ILE A 312 8.37 -0.53 1.92
N ALA A 313 7.97 0.59 2.50
CA ALA A 313 7.74 1.81 1.73
C ALA A 313 9.05 2.31 1.11
N SER A 314 9.00 2.64 -0.16
CA SER A 314 10.13 3.18 -0.89
C SER A 314 9.67 4.04 -2.07
N ALA A 315 10.49 4.99 -2.48
CA ALA A 315 10.22 5.79 -3.66
C ALA A 315 10.05 4.91 -4.91
N SER A 316 10.90 3.90 -5.08
CA SER A 316 10.83 2.95 -6.19
C SER A 316 9.49 2.20 -6.26
N HIS A 317 8.90 1.83 -5.11
CA HIS A 317 7.59 1.17 -5.11
C HIS A 317 6.46 2.15 -5.46
N LEU A 318 6.46 3.34 -4.86
CA LEU A 318 5.46 4.37 -5.14
C LEU A 318 5.51 4.85 -6.59
N MET A 319 6.69 4.94 -7.19
CA MET A 319 6.83 5.32 -8.61
C MET A 319 6.13 4.33 -9.55
N LYS A 320 6.10 3.04 -9.23
CA LYS A 320 5.38 2.03 -10.03
C LYS A 320 3.87 2.24 -10.03
N CYS A 321 3.36 3.00 -9.06
CA CYS A 321 1.95 3.36 -8.97
C CYS A 321 1.60 4.61 -9.77
N LEU A 322 2.59 5.35 -10.32
CA LEU A 322 2.37 6.51 -11.16
C LEU A 322 2.03 6.11 -12.59
N GLN A 323 1.20 6.91 -13.26
CA GLN A 323 0.70 6.66 -14.61
C GLN A 323 1.15 7.73 -15.60
N GLY A 324 1.26 7.35 -16.87
CA GLY A 324 1.51 8.27 -17.97
C GLY A 324 2.97 8.69 -18.16
N PHE A 325 3.89 8.29 -17.29
CA PHE A 325 5.30 8.56 -17.41
C PHE A 325 5.95 7.67 -18.48
N SER A 326 6.74 8.27 -19.36
CA SER A 326 7.49 7.57 -20.40
C SER A 326 8.91 7.22 -19.95
N LEU A 327 9.45 7.94 -18.97
CA LEU A 327 10.76 7.67 -18.40
C LEU A 327 10.75 6.36 -17.59
N ASP A 328 11.82 5.60 -17.69
CA ASP A 328 12.07 4.50 -16.77
C ASP A 328 12.43 5.06 -15.39
N VAL A 329 11.37 5.30 -14.60
CA VAL A 329 11.46 5.91 -13.27
C VAL A 329 12.33 5.11 -12.30
N THR A 330 12.57 3.81 -12.57
CA THR A 330 13.41 2.96 -11.72
C THR A 330 14.89 3.34 -11.75
N GLN A 331 15.33 4.09 -12.77
CA GLN A 331 16.72 4.55 -12.90
C GLN A 331 17.03 5.78 -12.04
N PHE A 332 16.03 6.53 -11.60
CA PHE A 332 16.22 7.74 -10.81
C PHE A 332 16.53 7.50 -9.34
N PHE A 333 16.16 6.32 -8.83
CA PHE A 333 16.43 5.94 -7.45
C PHE A 333 16.98 4.51 -7.46
N PRO A 334 18.31 4.34 -7.56
CA PRO A 334 18.89 3.02 -7.43
C PRO A 334 18.43 2.44 -6.09
N SER A 335 17.90 1.22 -6.16
CA SER A 335 17.49 0.45 -4.99
C SER A 335 18.62 0.45 -3.95
N ALA A 336 18.35 1.05 -2.79
CA ALA A 336 19.19 0.97 -1.62
C ALA A 336 19.27 -0.46 -1.09
#